data_576f139d42a7bb5664c895cc731fa552
#
_entry.id   576f139d42a7bb5664c895cc731fa552
#
_cell.length_a   1.000
_cell.length_b   1.000
_cell.length_c   1.000
_cell.angle_alpha   90.00
_cell.angle_beta   90.00
_cell.angle_gamma   90.00
#
_symmetry.space_group_name_H-M   'P 1'
#
loop_
_entity.id
_entity.type
_entity.pdbx_description
1 polymer ?
#
loop_
_entity_poly.entity_id
_entity_poly.type
_entity_poly.pdbx_seq_one_letter_code
_entity_poly.pdbx_strand_id
1 'polypeptide(L)'
;MKSKNLTYTGIVTLILGVALLFMQATAINVVVMVVGGAFLLSAVIDLIVVFHSKATLEVDGEKKPAQSISIISTLTAVATGALGLWMLLRPGSFSSLLVYVFAAIILLAGLYHISMLGFGFRNARFPFAFYILPILLVATGVIIFILGPVKMMSAIVMVTGIALIVYAVCNFLEAAGESSYQKAIEQ
;
A
#
# COMPACT_ATOMS: atom_id res chain seq x y z
N MET A 1 4.09 24.38 -22.00
CA MET A 1 3.06 23.47 -21.48
C MET A 1 3.51 22.67 -20.27
N LYS A 2 4.78 22.33 -20.11
CA LYS A 2 5.34 21.51 -19.01
C LYS A 2 5.29 22.23 -17.65
N SER A 3 5.63 23.51 -17.60
CA SER A 3 5.61 24.35 -16.38
C SER A 3 4.22 24.44 -15.72
N LYS A 4 3.13 24.57 -16.51
CA LYS A 4 1.77 24.61 -15.96
C LYS A 4 1.38 23.30 -15.29
N ASN A 5 1.77 22.14 -15.85
CA ASN A 5 1.47 20.84 -15.27
C ASN A 5 2.23 20.65 -13.94
N LEU A 6 3.49 21.10 -13.84
CA LEU A 6 4.28 21.06 -12.61
C LEU A 6 3.63 21.90 -11.49
N THR A 7 3.11 23.07 -11.82
CA THR A 7 2.43 23.93 -10.85
C THR A 7 1.13 23.28 -10.35
N TYR A 8 0.31 22.69 -11.23
CA TYR A 8 -0.91 21.96 -10.82
C TYR A 8 -0.58 20.77 -9.95
N THR A 9 0.42 19.97 -10.32
CA THR A 9 0.88 18.84 -9.52
C THR A 9 1.37 19.32 -8.14
N GLY A 10 2.13 20.40 -8.09
CA GLY A 10 2.59 21.01 -6.83
C GLY A 10 1.43 21.45 -5.92
N ILE A 11 0.40 22.08 -6.47
CA ILE A 11 -0.78 22.49 -5.69
C ILE A 11 -1.54 21.28 -5.15
N VAL A 12 -1.80 20.29 -5.98
CA VAL A 12 -2.52 19.06 -5.57
C VAL A 12 -1.76 18.30 -4.50
N THR A 13 -0.45 18.11 -4.66
CA THR A 13 0.39 17.42 -3.67
C THR A 13 0.53 18.20 -2.37
N LEU A 14 0.55 19.54 -2.42
CA LEU A 14 0.54 20.38 -1.23
C LEU A 14 -0.75 20.20 -0.44
N ILE A 15 -1.90 20.28 -1.11
CA ILE A 15 -3.22 20.11 -0.48
C ILE A 15 -3.32 18.72 0.15
N LEU A 16 -2.88 17.67 -0.56
CA LEU A 16 -2.87 16.29 -0.05
C LEU A 16 -1.94 16.15 1.16
N GLY A 17 -0.73 16.71 1.11
CA GLY A 17 0.22 16.65 2.22
C GLY A 17 -0.33 17.33 3.48
N VAL A 18 -0.93 18.51 3.33
CA VAL A 18 -1.56 19.24 4.44
C VAL A 18 -2.77 18.47 4.97
N ALA A 19 -3.63 17.93 4.10
CA ALA A 19 -4.78 17.13 4.51
C ALA A 19 -4.36 15.89 5.32
N LEU A 20 -3.29 15.19 4.90
CA LEU A 20 -2.76 14.05 5.63
C LEU A 20 -2.27 14.42 7.02
N LEU A 21 -1.61 15.58 7.20
CA LEU A 21 -1.15 16.04 8.51
C LEU A 21 -2.31 16.30 9.47
N PHE A 22 -3.45 16.80 8.97
CA PHE A 22 -4.64 17.01 9.79
C PHE A 22 -5.40 15.72 10.10
N MET A 23 -5.47 14.79 9.14
CA MET A 23 -6.27 13.55 9.27
C MET A 23 -5.54 12.44 10.02
N GLN A 24 -4.19 12.45 10.07
CA GLN A 24 -3.36 11.46 10.75
C GLN A 24 -3.83 9.99 10.57
N ALA A 25 -4.07 9.28 11.69
CA ALA A 25 -4.52 7.88 11.66
C ALA A 25 -5.88 7.67 10.95
N THR A 26 -6.74 8.70 10.88
CA THR A 26 -8.03 8.63 10.19
C THR A 26 -7.85 8.47 8.68
N ALA A 27 -6.79 9.05 8.10
CA ALA A 27 -6.52 8.92 6.67
C ALA A 27 -6.34 7.45 6.24
N ILE A 28 -5.63 6.64 7.03
CA ILE A 28 -5.46 5.21 6.75
C ILE A 28 -6.81 4.48 6.78
N ASN A 29 -7.65 4.79 7.76
CA ASN A 29 -8.97 4.17 7.85
C ASN A 29 -9.84 4.50 6.64
N VAL A 30 -9.79 5.75 6.14
CA VAL A 30 -10.51 6.15 4.92
C VAL A 30 -9.98 5.37 3.71
N VAL A 31 -8.66 5.24 3.54
CA VAL A 31 -8.08 4.44 2.45
C VAL A 31 -8.54 2.98 2.54
N VAL A 32 -8.50 2.38 3.73
CA VAL A 32 -8.98 1.00 3.94
C VAL A 32 -10.47 0.87 3.60
N MET A 33 -11.31 1.84 3.96
CA MET A 33 -12.73 1.82 3.60
C MET A 33 -12.93 1.91 2.08
N VAL A 34 -12.20 2.76 1.38
CA VAL A 34 -12.27 2.88 -0.09
C VAL A 34 -11.85 1.58 -0.76
N VAL A 35 -10.75 0.97 -0.32
CA VAL A 35 -10.29 -0.33 -0.82
C VAL A 35 -11.29 -1.44 -0.50
N GLY A 36 -11.85 -1.45 0.71
CA GLY A 36 -12.91 -2.38 1.11
C GLY A 36 -14.16 -2.27 0.24
N GLY A 37 -14.56 -1.04 -0.10
CA GLY A 37 -15.64 -0.77 -1.04
C GLY A 37 -15.36 -1.32 -2.44
N ALA A 38 -14.13 -1.14 -2.94
CA ALA A 38 -13.72 -1.69 -4.23
C ALA A 38 -13.75 -3.24 -4.23
N PHE A 39 -13.31 -3.89 -3.14
CA PHE A 39 -13.40 -5.34 -2.98
C PHE A 39 -14.84 -5.83 -2.94
N LEU A 40 -15.75 -5.12 -2.27
CA LEU A 40 -17.18 -5.47 -2.30
C LEU A 40 -17.77 -5.35 -3.71
N LEU A 41 -17.45 -4.28 -4.42
CA LEU A 41 -17.92 -4.11 -5.80
C LEU A 41 -17.39 -5.24 -6.70
N SER A 42 -16.10 -5.57 -6.58
CA SER A 42 -15.51 -6.70 -7.32
C SER A 42 -16.21 -8.02 -6.99
N ALA A 43 -16.44 -8.32 -5.71
CA ALA A 43 -17.12 -9.55 -5.28
C ALA A 43 -18.55 -9.65 -5.81
N VAL A 44 -19.29 -8.54 -5.87
CA VAL A 44 -20.65 -8.50 -6.45
C VAL A 44 -20.60 -8.78 -7.95
N ILE A 45 -19.66 -8.15 -8.66
CA ILE A 45 -19.49 -8.37 -10.10
C ILE A 45 -19.14 -9.85 -10.37
N ASP A 46 -18.19 -10.40 -9.62
CA ASP A 46 -17.78 -11.81 -9.76
C ASP A 46 -18.95 -12.77 -9.49
N LEU A 47 -19.77 -12.46 -8.49
CA LEU A 47 -20.96 -13.24 -8.17
C LEU A 47 -22.00 -13.20 -9.31
N ILE A 48 -22.24 -12.01 -9.87
CA ILE A 48 -23.15 -11.84 -11.02
C ILE A 48 -22.65 -12.65 -12.23
N VAL A 49 -21.35 -12.56 -12.51
CA VAL A 49 -20.73 -13.31 -13.62
C VAL A 49 -20.87 -14.82 -13.42
N VAL A 50 -20.62 -15.33 -12.21
CA VAL A 50 -20.77 -16.76 -11.88
C VAL A 50 -22.22 -17.22 -12.05
N PHE A 51 -23.20 -16.42 -11.62
CA PHE A 51 -24.62 -16.77 -11.81
C PHE A 51 -25.04 -16.73 -13.27
N HIS A 52 -24.61 -15.74 -14.05
CA HIS A 52 -24.90 -15.65 -15.48
C HIS A 52 -24.25 -16.78 -16.28
N SER A 53 -22.99 -17.11 -15.98
CA SER A 53 -22.29 -18.21 -16.67
C SER A 53 -22.95 -19.58 -16.43
N LYS A 54 -23.57 -19.79 -15.26
CA LYS A 54 -24.34 -21.02 -15.00
C LYS A 54 -25.60 -21.11 -15.88
N ALA A 55 -26.23 -19.96 -16.17
CA ALA A 55 -27.44 -19.90 -16.98
C ALA A 55 -27.15 -20.13 -18.48
N THR A 56 -25.96 -19.77 -18.97
CA THR A 56 -25.59 -19.94 -20.40
C THR A 56 -24.98 -21.30 -20.72
N LEU A 57 -24.47 -22.05 -19.75
CA LEU A 57 -23.87 -23.38 -19.98
C LEU A 57 -24.89 -24.50 -20.12
N GLU A 58 -26.16 -24.25 -19.87
CA GLU A 58 -27.25 -25.24 -20.06
C GLU A 58 -27.71 -25.34 -21.50
N VAL A 59 -27.26 -24.45 -22.42
CA VAL A 59 -27.76 -24.37 -23.81
C VAL A 59 -26.88 -25.11 -24.82
N ASP A 60 -25.60 -25.39 -24.51
CA ASP A 60 -24.69 -26.07 -25.44
C ASP A 60 -24.23 -27.41 -24.84
N GLY A 61 -24.75 -28.50 -25.39
CA GLY A 61 -24.62 -29.89 -24.92
C GLY A 61 -23.21 -30.52 -24.84
N GLU A 62 -22.14 -29.74 -24.68
CA GLU A 62 -20.78 -30.22 -24.41
C GLU A 62 -20.42 -30.07 -22.93
N LYS A 63 -20.37 -31.19 -22.22
CA LYS A 63 -19.90 -31.30 -20.83
C LYS A 63 -18.40 -31.03 -20.75
N LYS A 64 -18.00 -29.76 -20.68
CA LYS A 64 -16.66 -29.41 -20.18
C LYS A 64 -16.68 -29.29 -18.63
N PRO A 65 -15.56 -29.53 -17.90
CA PRO A 65 -15.54 -29.56 -16.46
C PRO A 65 -15.66 -28.14 -15.87
N ALA A 66 -16.80 -27.48 -16.12
CA ALA A 66 -17.13 -26.14 -15.64
C ALA A 66 -17.38 -26.09 -14.12
N GLN A 67 -17.57 -27.25 -13.48
CA GLN A 67 -18.01 -27.35 -12.10
C GLN A 67 -16.92 -26.96 -11.10
N SER A 68 -15.66 -27.34 -11.36
CA SER A 68 -14.54 -26.96 -10.47
C SER A 68 -14.18 -25.47 -10.58
N ILE A 69 -14.21 -24.90 -11.77
CA ILE A 69 -13.96 -23.46 -12.01
C ILE A 69 -15.03 -22.61 -11.33
N SER A 70 -16.29 -23.04 -11.40
CA SER A 70 -17.42 -22.34 -10.76
C SER A 70 -17.33 -22.35 -9.22
N ILE A 71 -16.87 -23.45 -8.61
CA ILE A 71 -16.72 -23.55 -7.15
C ILE A 71 -15.58 -22.62 -6.66
N ILE A 72 -14.43 -22.64 -7.34
CA ILE A 72 -13.29 -21.78 -6.99
C ILE A 72 -13.66 -20.31 -7.16
N SER A 73 -14.30 -19.93 -8.26
CA SER A 73 -14.75 -18.54 -8.49
C SER A 73 -15.75 -18.08 -7.44
N THR A 74 -16.72 -18.93 -7.08
CA THR A 74 -17.69 -18.59 -6.02
C THR A 74 -17.02 -18.43 -4.66
N LEU A 75 -16.09 -19.32 -4.32
CA LEU A 75 -15.35 -19.25 -3.06
C LEU A 75 -14.50 -17.97 -3.00
N THR A 76 -13.83 -17.62 -4.10
CA THR A 76 -13.04 -16.38 -4.20
C THR A 76 -13.93 -15.15 -4.06
N ALA A 77 -15.07 -15.09 -4.73
CA ALA A 77 -16.02 -13.98 -4.63
C ALA A 77 -16.54 -13.80 -3.19
N VAL A 78 -16.89 -14.90 -2.52
CA VAL A 78 -17.35 -14.87 -1.12
C VAL A 78 -16.21 -14.40 -0.19
N ALA A 79 -15.00 -14.91 -0.36
CA ALA A 79 -13.84 -14.53 0.46
C ALA A 79 -13.48 -13.04 0.26
N THR A 80 -13.47 -12.57 -0.99
CA THR A 80 -13.21 -11.14 -1.33
C THR A 80 -14.31 -10.25 -0.77
N GLY A 81 -15.58 -10.67 -0.87
CA GLY A 81 -16.71 -9.95 -0.30
C GLY A 81 -16.66 -9.86 1.22
N ALA A 82 -16.33 -10.96 1.89
CA ALA A 82 -16.17 -11.00 3.36
C ALA A 82 -15.03 -10.08 3.83
N LEU A 83 -13.89 -10.08 3.13
CA LEU A 83 -12.77 -9.16 3.41
C LEU A 83 -13.19 -7.70 3.19
N GLY A 84 -13.83 -7.37 2.07
CA GLY A 84 -14.30 -6.03 1.78
C GLY A 84 -15.31 -5.54 2.83
N LEU A 85 -16.22 -6.40 3.26
CA LEU A 85 -17.18 -6.08 4.32
C LEU A 85 -16.50 -5.83 5.66
N TRP A 86 -15.51 -6.66 6.03
CA TRP A 86 -14.73 -6.44 7.25
C TRP A 86 -13.96 -5.13 7.23
N MET A 87 -13.33 -4.78 6.09
CA MET A 87 -12.62 -3.52 5.90
C MET A 87 -13.56 -2.30 6.06
N LEU A 88 -14.81 -2.40 5.60
CA LEU A 88 -15.81 -1.34 5.74
C LEU A 88 -16.34 -1.21 7.15
N LEU A 89 -16.67 -2.33 7.79
CA LEU A 89 -17.29 -2.32 9.11
C LEU A 89 -16.31 -1.98 10.23
N ARG A 90 -15.04 -2.40 10.12
CA ARG A 90 -14.01 -2.19 11.13
C ARG A 90 -12.65 -1.85 10.51
N PRO A 91 -12.52 -0.69 9.84
CA PRO A 91 -11.29 -0.32 9.13
C PRO A 91 -10.08 -0.22 10.07
N GLY A 92 -10.26 0.28 11.29
CA GLY A 92 -9.18 0.38 12.28
C GLY A 92 -8.64 -0.98 12.75
N SER A 93 -9.51 -1.99 12.90
CA SER A 93 -9.07 -3.35 13.26
C SER A 93 -8.28 -4.00 12.11
N PHE A 94 -8.72 -3.81 10.88
CA PHE A 94 -8.04 -4.32 9.69
C PHE A 94 -6.68 -3.66 9.50
N SER A 95 -6.63 -2.32 9.61
CA SER A 95 -5.37 -1.57 9.54
C SER A 95 -4.39 -2.00 10.62
N SER A 96 -4.87 -2.23 11.85
CA SER A 96 -4.04 -2.70 12.96
C SER A 96 -3.46 -4.09 12.68
N LEU A 97 -4.26 -5.00 12.13
CA LEU A 97 -3.81 -6.32 11.74
C LEU A 97 -2.70 -6.24 10.67
N LEU A 98 -2.89 -5.40 9.66
CA LEU A 98 -1.86 -5.18 8.62
C LEU A 98 -0.54 -4.71 9.22
N VAL A 99 -0.57 -3.73 10.13
CA VAL A 99 0.65 -3.21 10.77
C VAL A 99 1.39 -4.32 11.53
N TYR A 100 0.67 -5.18 12.28
CA TYR A 100 1.30 -6.29 12.98
C TYR A 100 1.86 -7.36 12.03
N VAL A 101 1.16 -7.66 10.94
CA VAL A 101 1.66 -8.59 9.91
C VAL A 101 2.93 -8.04 9.27
N PHE A 102 2.97 -6.76 8.88
CA PHE A 102 4.17 -6.14 8.34
C PHE A 102 5.31 -6.11 9.36
N ALA A 103 5.03 -5.81 10.63
CA ALA A 103 6.03 -5.85 11.69
C ALA A 103 6.65 -7.24 11.84
N ALA A 104 5.81 -8.30 11.81
CA ALA A 104 6.27 -9.68 11.86
C ALA A 104 7.14 -10.04 10.65
N ILE A 105 6.74 -9.65 9.44
CA ILE A 105 7.52 -9.90 8.22
C ILE A 105 8.88 -9.19 8.29
N ILE A 106 8.92 -7.92 8.70
CA ILE A 106 10.16 -7.14 8.82
C ILE A 106 11.09 -7.79 9.86
N LEU A 107 10.54 -8.23 11.00
CA LEU A 107 11.29 -8.87 12.06
C LEU A 107 11.87 -10.22 11.58
N LEU A 108 11.06 -11.05 10.92
CA LEU A 108 11.48 -12.33 10.35
C LEU A 108 12.54 -12.13 9.25
N ALA A 109 12.37 -11.13 8.38
CA ALA A 109 13.36 -10.79 7.38
C ALA A 109 14.69 -10.37 7.99
N GLY A 110 14.67 -9.52 9.02
CA GLY A 110 15.87 -9.13 9.76
C GLY A 110 16.57 -10.31 10.42
N LEU A 111 15.83 -11.20 11.08
CA LEU A 111 16.36 -12.43 11.69
C LEU A 111 16.94 -13.38 10.64
N TYR A 112 16.26 -13.55 9.50
CA TYR A 112 16.75 -14.35 8.38
C TYR A 112 18.08 -13.81 7.85
N HIS A 113 18.19 -12.50 7.63
CA HIS A 113 19.45 -11.91 7.18
C HIS A 113 20.59 -12.05 8.19
N ILE A 114 20.31 -11.91 9.50
CA ILE A 114 21.32 -12.15 10.56
C ILE A 114 21.79 -13.61 10.52
N SER A 115 20.86 -14.56 10.42
CA SER A 115 21.19 -15.99 10.39
C SER A 115 21.98 -16.36 9.13
N MET A 116 21.65 -15.78 7.96
CA MET A 116 22.42 -15.98 6.74
C MET A 116 23.86 -15.45 6.85
N LEU A 117 24.05 -14.24 7.44
CA LEU A 117 25.40 -13.72 7.66
C LEU A 117 26.19 -14.54 8.68
N GLY A 118 25.52 -15.05 9.74
CA GLY A 118 26.19 -15.83 10.80
C GLY A 118 26.53 -17.27 10.42
N PHE A 119 25.60 -17.94 9.71
CA PHE A 119 25.76 -19.38 9.39
C PHE A 119 26.18 -19.64 7.96
N GLY A 120 25.68 -18.82 6.99
CA GLY A 120 25.91 -19.06 5.56
C GLY A 120 27.32 -18.71 5.08
N PHE A 121 27.98 -17.77 5.74
CA PHE A 121 29.27 -17.25 5.31
C PHE A 121 30.35 -17.35 6.39
N ARG A 122 30.41 -18.48 7.07
CA ARG A 122 31.32 -18.73 8.20
C ARG A 122 32.81 -18.50 7.88
N ASN A 123 33.19 -18.53 6.60
CA ASN A 123 34.59 -18.37 6.15
C ASN A 123 34.86 -16.98 5.53
N ALA A 124 33.87 -16.11 5.36
CA ALA A 124 34.06 -14.79 4.77
C ALA A 124 34.01 -13.71 5.88
N ARG A 125 35.07 -12.90 5.97
CA ARG A 125 35.08 -11.73 6.88
C ARG A 125 34.33 -10.58 6.21
N PHE A 126 33.04 -10.42 6.52
CA PHE A 126 32.28 -9.26 6.07
C PHE A 126 32.61 -8.02 6.91
N PRO A 127 32.73 -6.83 6.30
CA PRO A 127 32.86 -5.58 7.04
C PRO A 127 31.60 -5.37 7.89
N PHE A 128 31.80 -4.79 9.08
CA PHE A 128 30.74 -4.54 10.08
C PHE A 128 29.50 -3.82 9.50
N ALA A 129 29.70 -3.04 8.44
CA ALA A 129 28.63 -2.35 7.72
C ALA A 129 27.50 -3.27 7.24
N PHE A 130 27.77 -4.53 6.91
CA PHE A 130 26.73 -5.47 6.45
C PHE A 130 25.78 -5.94 7.55
N TYR A 131 26.17 -5.82 8.83
CA TYR A 131 25.31 -6.17 9.97
C TYR A 131 24.38 -5.04 10.37
N ILE A 132 24.65 -3.79 9.99
CA ILE A 132 23.85 -2.61 10.35
C ILE A 132 22.43 -2.74 9.80
N LEU A 133 22.27 -3.11 8.54
CA LEU A 133 20.96 -3.20 7.88
C LEU A 133 20.04 -4.26 8.52
N PRO A 134 20.48 -5.52 8.74
CA PRO A 134 19.65 -6.52 9.42
C PRO A 134 19.30 -6.15 10.86
N ILE A 135 20.24 -5.56 11.60
CA ILE A 135 19.99 -5.09 12.97
C ILE A 135 18.93 -3.99 12.96
N LEU A 136 19.02 -3.05 12.01
CA LEU A 136 18.04 -1.98 11.84
C LEU A 136 16.64 -2.54 11.53
N LEU A 137 16.55 -3.59 10.68
CA LEU A 137 15.28 -4.26 10.38
C LEU A 137 14.68 -4.91 11.63
N VAL A 138 15.47 -5.65 12.41
CA VAL A 138 14.99 -6.26 13.65
C VAL A 138 14.54 -5.19 14.64
N ALA A 139 15.35 -4.15 14.85
CA ALA A 139 15.01 -3.03 15.73
C ALA A 139 13.70 -2.35 15.29
N THR A 140 13.53 -2.11 13.99
CA THR A 140 12.30 -1.54 13.44
C THR A 140 11.09 -2.42 13.71
N GLY A 141 11.18 -3.73 13.44
CA GLY A 141 10.11 -4.68 13.73
C GLY A 141 9.70 -4.69 15.19
N VAL A 142 10.68 -4.72 16.11
CA VAL A 142 10.45 -4.66 17.57
C VAL A 142 9.80 -3.33 17.96
N ILE A 143 10.28 -2.21 17.46
CA ILE A 143 9.73 -0.88 17.75
C ILE A 143 8.26 -0.81 17.33
N ILE A 144 7.89 -1.35 16.16
CA ILE A 144 6.50 -1.38 15.69
C ILE A 144 5.61 -2.18 16.66
N PHE A 145 6.09 -3.33 17.17
CA PHE A 145 5.36 -4.12 18.16
C PHE A 145 5.16 -3.38 19.48
N ILE A 146 6.18 -2.64 19.96
CA ILE A 146 6.13 -1.90 21.24
C ILE A 146 5.22 -0.68 21.14
N LEU A 147 5.35 0.12 20.06
CA LEU A 147 4.57 1.35 19.87
C LEU A 147 3.10 1.07 19.55
N GLY A 148 2.83 -0.10 18.98
CA GLY A 148 1.49 -0.51 18.56
C GLY A 148 1.03 0.16 17.25
N PRO A 149 -0.05 -0.38 16.64
CA PRO A 149 -0.48 0.00 15.31
C PRO A 149 -0.94 1.46 15.22
N VAL A 150 -1.65 1.98 16.21
CA VAL A 150 -2.22 3.33 16.18
C VAL A 150 -1.12 4.40 16.10
N LYS A 151 -0.08 4.29 16.92
CA LYS A 151 1.05 5.24 16.91
C LYS A 151 1.87 5.12 15.62
N MET A 152 2.07 3.89 15.13
CA MET A 152 2.78 3.66 13.88
C MET A 152 2.03 4.20 12.67
N MET A 153 0.71 4.02 12.59
CA MET A 153 -0.11 4.59 11.53
C MET A 153 0.00 6.13 11.53
N SER A 154 -0.12 6.75 12.70
CA SER A 154 0.01 8.21 12.83
C SER A 154 1.40 8.68 12.38
N ALA A 155 2.46 7.99 12.79
CA ALA A 155 3.82 8.33 12.39
C ALA A 155 4.04 8.21 10.87
N ILE A 156 3.56 7.13 10.25
CA ILE A 156 3.66 6.92 8.79
C ILE A 156 2.93 8.02 8.03
N VAL A 157 1.71 8.35 8.43
CA VAL A 157 0.91 9.41 7.78
C VAL A 157 1.58 10.77 7.94
N MET A 158 2.12 11.05 9.13
CA MET A 158 2.85 12.31 9.39
C MET A 158 4.09 12.43 8.51
N VAL A 159 4.93 11.40 8.44
CA VAL A 159 6.13 11.38 7.57
C VAL A 159 5.75 11.51 6.10
N THR A 160 4.71 10.80 5.67
CA THR A 160 4.21 10.89 4.29
C THR A 160 3.68 12.29 3.97
N GLY A 161 2.93 12.91 4.89
CA GLY A 161 2.44 14.27 4.74
C GLY A 161 3.55 15.29 4.59
N ILE A 162 4.60 15.19 5.44
CA ILE A 162 5.79 16.04 5.35
C ILE A 162 6.52 15.83 4.01
N ALA A 163 6.71 14.57 3.60
CA ALA A 163 7.37 14.25 2.33
C ALA A 163 6.63 14.82 1.13
N LEU A 164 5.29 14.77 1.12
CA LEU A 164 4.46 15.36 0.06
C LEU A 164 4.58 16.89 0.02
N ILE A 165 4.66 17.56 1.18
CA ILE A 165 4.86 19.00 1.24
C ILE A 165 6.23 19.38 0.67
N VAL A 166 7.29 18.65 1.06
CA VAL A 166 8.63 18.86 0.52
C VAL A 166 8.63 18.65 -1.01
N TYR A 167 8.00 17.58 -1.48
CA TYR A 167 7.86 17.31 -2.90
C TYR A 167 7.10 18.42 -3.64
N ALA A 168 6.04 18.95 -3.05
CA ALA A 168 5.30 20.10 -3.61
C ALA A 168 6.17 21.34 -3.74
N VAL A 169 6.98 21.65 -2.72
CA VAL A 169 7.94 22.76 -2.74
C VAL A 169 8.96 22.56 -3.86
N CYS A 170 9.51 21.36 -4.03
CA CYS A 170 10.42 21.05 -5.15
C CYS A 170 9.75 21.30 -6.51
N ASN A 171 8.50 20.85 -6.71
CA ASN A 171 7.76 21.10 -7.95
C ASN A 171 7.57 22.61 -8.22
N PHE A 172 7.32 23.42 -7.19
CA PHE A 172 7.22 24.88 -7.36
C PHE A 172 8.56 25.52 -7.74
N LEU A 173 9.65 25.08 -7.15
CA LEU A 173 10.99 25.56 -7.48
C LEU A 173 11.38 25.21 -8.93
N GLU A 174 11.08 23.97 -9.35
CA GLU A 174 11.30 23.54 -10.75
C GLU A 174 10.45 24.34 -11.72
N ALA A 175 9.18 24.56 -11.43
CA ALA A 175 8.28 25.37 -12.26
C ALA A 175 8.77 26.83 -12.39
N ALA A 176 9.28 27.41 -11.29
CA ALA A 176 9.85 28.76 -11.31
C ALA A 176 11.16 28.82 -12.09
N GLY A 177 12.03 27.81 -11.96
CA GLY A 177 13.27 27.71 -12.74
C GLY A 177 13.01 27.59 -14.24
N GLU A 178 12.07 26.74 -14.66
CA GLU A 178 11.72 26.55 -16.08
C GLU A 178 11.14 27.83 -16.69
N SER A 179 10.32 28.58 -15.94
CA SER A 179 9.76 29.86 -16.42
C SER A 179 10.81 30.96 -16.61
N SER A 180 11.84 30.98 -15.77
CA SER A 180 12.97 31.90 -15.86
C SER A 180 13.88 31.59 -17.06
N TYR A 181 14.10 30.29 -17.31
CA TYR A 181 14.90 29.83 -18.46
C TYR A 181 14.24 30.15 -19.80
N GLN A 182 12.92 29.99 -19.94
CA GLN A 182 12.19 30.33 -21.16
C GLN A 182 12.25 31.83 -21.46
N LYS A 183 12.11 32.69 -20.45
CA LYS A 183 12.22 34.14 -20.62
C LYS A 183 13.62 34.60 -21.05
N ALA A 184 14.68 33.86 -20.66
CA ALA A 184 16.05 34.17 -21.02
C ALA A 184 16.41 33.76 -22.47
N ILE A 185 15.63 32.84 -23.08
CA ILE A 185 15.82 32.38 -24.47
C ILE A 185 15.03 33.29 -25.47
N GLU A 186 13.94 33.91 -24.99
CA GLU A 186 13.10 34.81 -25.81
C GLU A 186 13.62 36.26 -25.92
N GLN A 187 14.71 36.61 -25.21
CA GLN A 187 15.42 37.88 -25.28
C GLN A 187 16.68 37.77 -26.15
#